data_f44e4d36f224ebf409523b05d30a356b
#
_entry.id   f44e4d36f224ebf409523b05d30a356b
#
_cell.length_a   1.000
_cell.length_b   1.000
_cell.length_c   1.000
_cell.angle_alpha   90.00
_cell.angle_beta   90.00
_cell.angle_gamma   90.00
#
_symmetry.space_group_name_H-M   'P 1'
#
loop_
_entity.id
_entity.type
_entity.pdbx_description
1 polymer ?
#
loop_
_entity_poly.entity_id
_entity_poly.type
_entity_poly.pdbx_seq_one_letter_code
_entity_poly.pdbx_strand_id
1 'polypeptide(L)'
;HMYQPCEGLCISCINGRPGSKWAFQAEGPSAFSVNILLEGRMQAAFDDGAALDAKAGSAIMMATGSYAKGWDVLDGQSEGAFRMVNIHMPQTAMAGLTGLQMDDLRSRICTVAGDQSHIDAFLGVMPASSGLQRIACDLLGFDCTYPGPCISRDLYLRAKAFEAIACFLRENLAAQQVVLPVPADRPHLIDARALLEKRYDQDWTVQTLARAVGLNEKRLQSGFHAMYGCSVYACLTRIRLDVAITMLQRGTSVTETAI
;
A
#
# COMPACT_ATOMS: atom_id res chain seq x y z
N HIS A 1 6.30 10.12 -18.48
CA HIS A 1 4.96 10.70 -18.52
C HIS A 1 4.20 10.33 -17.25
N MET A 2 3.44 11.28 -16.72
CA MET A 2 2.60 11.09 -15.55
C MET A 2 1.17 11.51 -15.92
N TYR A 3 0.21 10.66 -15.59
CA TYR A 3 -1.21 10.85 -15.87
C TYR A 3 -2.01 10.79 -14.57
N GLN A 4 -3.01 11.65 -14.45
CA GLN A 4 -3.98 11.62 -13.34
C GLN A 4 -5.40 11.54 -13.93
N PRO A 5 -5.83 10.33 -14.34
CA PRO A 5 -7.08 10.15 -15.09
C PRO A 5 -8.35 10.32 -14.24
N CYS A 6 -8.22 10.37 -12.93
CA CYS A 6 -9.25 10.79 -11.98
C CYS A 6 -8.61 11.14 -10.64
N GLU A 7 -9.40 11.75 -9.77
CA GLU A 7 -8.97 12.04 -8.40
C GLU A 7 -8.50 10.76 -7.69
N GLY A 8 -7.33 10.85 -7.07
CA GLY A 8 -6.74 9.76 -6.30
C GLY A 8 -6.08 8.64 -7.13
N LEU A 9 -6.10 8.67 -8.46
CA LEU A 9 -5.37 7.70 -9.29
C LEU A 9 -4.27 8.39 -10.07
N CYS A 10 -3.03 7.97 -9.87
CA CYS A 10 -1.87 8.44 -10.61
C CYS A 10 -1.20 7.27 -11.33
N ILE A 11 -0.84 7.47 -12.60
CA ILE A 11 -0.11 6.51 -13.42
C ILE A 11 1.16 7.19 -13.91
N SER A 12 2.32 6.65 -13.55
CA SER A 12 3.62 7.14 -14.01
C SER A 12 4.24 6.13 -14.96
N CYS A 13 4.49 6.56 -16.19
CA CYS A 13 5.17 5.79 -17.21
C CYS A 13 6.60 6.29 -17.35
N ILE A 14 7.56 5.49 -16.92
CA ILE A 14 8.99 5.80 -17.00
C ILE A 14 9.57 4.97 -18.13
N ASN A 15 10.11 5.64 -19.13
CA ASN A 15 10.77 5.02 -20.28
C ASN A 15 11.97 5.88 -20.67
N GLY A 16 13.17 5.35 -20.52
CA GLY A 16 14.37 6.11 -20.81
C GLY A 16 15.65 5.31 -20.68
N ARG A 17 16.76 5.95 -21.01
CA ARG A 17 18.11 5.41 -20.81
C ARG A 17 18.85 6.33 -19.85
N PRO A 18 18.86 6.04 -18.56
CA PRO A 18 19.61 6.81 -17.61
C PRO A 18 21.12 6.62 -17.89
N GLY A 19 21.84 7.71 -18.13
CA GLY A 19 23.30 7.69 -18.23
C GLY A 19 23.98 7.42 -16.88
N SER A 20 23.21 7.48 -15.79
CA SER A 20 23.61 7.18 -14.41
C SER A 20 22.37 6.70 -13.64
N LYS A 21 22.58 6.20 -12.42
CA LYS A 21 21.46 5.89 -11.52
C LYS A 21 20.67 7.15 -11.18
N TRP A 22 19.36 7.06 -11.23
CA TRP A 22 18.46 8.08 -10.73
C TRP A 22 18.08 7.75 -9.30
N ALA A 23 18.47 8.61 -8.38
CA ALA A 23 18.11 8.51 -6.98
C ALA A 23 17.22 9.70 -6.59
N PHE A 24 16.13 9.44 -5.92
CA PHE A 24 15.23 10.48 -5.42
C PHE A 24 14.58 10.05 -4.11
N GLN A 25 14.28 11.05 -3.29
CA GLN A 25 13.46 10.89 -2.09
C GLN A 25 12.00 11.06 -2.45
N ALA A 26 11.17 10.19 -1.89
CA ALA A 26 9.73 10.28 -1.96
C ALA A 26 9.15 10.34 -0.55
N GLU A 27 8.18 11.21 -0.35
CA GLU A 27 7.43 11.28 0.89
C GLU A 27 5.96 11.57 0.60
N GLY A 28 5.07 11.04 1.41
CA GLY A 28 3.64 11.27 1.21
C GLY A 28 2.74 10.53 2.20
N PRO A 29 1.44 10.83 2.12
CA PRO A 29 0.43 10.18 2.94
C PRO A 29 0.30 8.70 2.59
N SER A 30 -0.52 8.00 3.37
CA SER A 30 -0.83 6.59 3.16
C SER A 30 -1.23 6.29 1.71
N ALA A 31 -0.58 5.32 1.12
CA ALA A 31 -0.71 5.04 -0.30
C ALA A 31 -0.59 3.54 -0.60
N PHE A 32 -1.16 3.17 -1.72
CA PHE A 32 -0.99 1.87 -2.36
C PHE A 32 -0.43 2.07 -3.76
N SER A 33 0.59 1.30 -4.12
CA SER A 33 1.10 1.30 -5.48
C SER A 33 1.47 -0.08 -5.99
N VAL A 34 1.28 -0.27 -7.29
CA VAL A 34 1.79 -1.41 -8.05
C VAL A 34 2.76 -0.86 -9.09
N ASN A 35 4.00 -1.33 -9.04
CA ASN A 35 5.03 -1.00 -10.01
C ASN A 35 5.28 -2.24 -10.87
N ILE A 36 5.30 -2.10 -12.18
CA ILE A 36 5.61 -3.16 -13.13
C ILE A 36 6.90 -2.79 -13.85
N LEU A 37 7.98 -3.46 -13.46
CA LEU A 37 9.32 -3.20 -13.96
C LEU A 37 9.62 -4.12 -15.15
N LEU A 38 9.66 -3.56 -16.36
CA LEU A 38 9.93 -4.29 -17.59
C LEU A 38 11.41 -4.39 -17.89
N GLU A 39 12.16 -3.30 -17.69
CA GLU A 39 13.61 -3.23 -17.95
C GLU A 39 14.30 -2.41 -16.86
N GLY A 40 15.55 -2.80 -16.51
CA GLY A 40 16.34 -2.14 -15.49
C GLY A 40 16.24 -2.82 -14.12
N ARG A 41 16.65 -2.08 -13.09
CA ARG A 41 16.64 -2.47 -11.67
C ARG A 41 16.10 -1.32 -10.83
N MET A 42 15.31 -1.63 -9.84
CA MET A 42 14.80 -0.67 -8.87
C MET A 42 15.18 -1.11 -7.47
N GLN A 43 15.75 -0.19 -6.70
CA GLN A 43 15.92 -0.34 -5.27
C GLN A 43 15.06 0.72 -4.58
N ALA A 44 14.34 0.32 -3.56
CA ALA A 44 13.54 1.23 -2.75
C ALA A 44 13.71 0.89 -1.27
N ALA A 45 13.70 1.90 -0.43
CA ALA A 45 13.66 1.71 1.01
C ALA A 45 12.86 2.82 1.68
N PHE A 46 12.15 2.46 2.73
CA PHE A 46 11.55 3.41 3.65
C PHE A 46 12.51 3.75 4.79
N ASP A 47 12.35 4.93 5.38
CA ASP A 47 13.20 5.40 6.50
C ASP A 47 13.05 4.51 7.74
N ASP A 48 11.95 3.75 7.85
CA ASP A 48 11.69 2.76 8.89
C ASP A 48 12.48 1.45 8.73
N GLY A 49 13.24 1.31 7.64
CA GLY A 49 14.16 0.21 7.35
C GLY A 49 13.61 -0.86 6.38
N ALA A 50 12.34 -0.82 5.99
CA ALA A 50 11.85 -1.71 4.96
C ALA A 50 12.51 -1.39 3.61
N ALA A 51 13.11 -2.39 2.96
CA ALA A 51 13.83 -2.21 1.71
C ALA A 51 13.57 -3.34 0.72
N LEU A 52 13.68 -3.03 -0.57
CA LEU A 52 13.57 -4.00 -1.65
C LEU A 52 14.62 -3.76 -2.73
N ASP A 53 14.86 -4.81 -3.48
CA ASP A 53 15.67 -4.81 -4.69
C ASP A 53 14.95 -5.64 -5.77
N ALA A 54 14.54 -4.99 -6.83
CA ALA A 54 13.77 -5.61 -7.90
C ALA A 54 14.47 -5.46 -9.25
N LYS A 55 14.37 -6.50 -10.06
CA LYS A 55 14.94 -6.57 -11.41
C LYS A 55 13.85 -6.60 -12.48
N ALA A 56 14.24 -6.42 -13.72
CA ALA A 56 13.36 -6.58 -14.87
C ALA A 56 12.48 -7.83 -14.80
N GLY A 57 11.21 -7.71 -15.15
CA GLY A 57 10.22 -8.78 -15.04
C GLY A 57 9.59 -8.90 -13.64
N SER A 58 9.78 -7.92 -12.77
CA SER A 58 9.14 -7.89 -11.45
C SER A 58 7.89 -7.02 -11.42
N ALA A 59 6.91 -7.46 -10.63
CA ALA A 59 5.83 -6.62 -10.11
C ALA A 59 6.13 -6.31 -8.65
N ILE A 60 6.01 -5.05 -8.26
CA ILE A 60 6.37 -4.56 -6.94
C ILE A 60 5.14 -3.92 -6.33
N MET A 61 4.72 -4.40 -5.19
CA MET A 61 3.70 -3.74 -4.39
C MET A 61 4.34 -2.93 -3.28
N MET A 62 3.92 -1.69 -3.17
CA MET A 62 4.28 -0.81 -2.06
C MET A 62 3.00 -0.29 -1.44
N ALA A 63 2.88 -0.40 -0.13
CA ALA A 63 1.74 0.12 0.58
C ALA A 63 2.16 0.68 1.94
N THR A 64 1.60 1.83 2.32
CA THR A 64 1.90 2.52 3.56
C THR A 64 0.62 2.84 4.31
N GLY A 65 0.61 2.60 5.62
CA GLY A 65 -0.56 2.86 6.48
C GLY A 65 -0.66 4.31 6.95
N SER A 66 0.46 5.04 6.98
CA SER A 66 0.57 6.42 7.43
C SER A 66 1.43 7.26 6.48
N TYR A 67 1.83 8.45 6.93
CA TYR A 67 2.79 9.26 6.20
C TYR A 67 4.15 8.56 6.18
N ALA A 68 4.66 8.28 5.00
CA ALA A 68 5.91 7.55 4.81
C ALA A 68 6.94 8.42 4.07
N LYS A 69 8.21 8.19 4.42
CA LYS A 69 9.37 8.73 3.72
C LYS A 69 10.25 7.57 3.29
N GLY A 70 10.89 7.76 2.15
CA GLY A 70 11.79 6.75 1.62
C GLY A 70 12.61 7.29 0.46
N TRP A 71 13.39 6.40 -0.12
CA TRP A 71 14.17 6.70 -1.31
C TRP A 71 14.04 5.60 -2.33
N ASP A 72 14.10 5.99 -3.59
CA ASP A 72 14.11 5.11 -4.74
C ASP A 72 15.37 5.32 -5.55
N VAL A 73 15.97 4.24 -6.04
CA VAL A 73 17.06 4.25 -7.00
C VAL A 73 16.67 3.43 -8.21
N LEU A 74 16.61 4.10 -9.36
CA LEU A 74 16.31 3.49 -10.65
C LEU A 74 17.62 3.35 -11.44
N ASP A 75 17.91 2.14 -11.91
CA ASP A 75 19.16 1.81 -12.58
C ASP A 75 18.87 1.08 -13.91
N GLY A 76 19.32 1.66 -15.01
CA GLY A 76 19.25 1.06 -16.33
C GLY A 76 20.32 0.01 -16.63
N GLN A 77 21.16 -0.37 -15.62
CA GLN A 77 22.26 -1.33 -15.78
C GLN A 77 23.23 -0.98 -16.94
N SER A 78 24.08 0.00 -16.69
CA SER A 78 25.30 0.31 -17.48
C SER A 78 25.16 0.65 -18.97
N GLU A 79 24.07 0.86 -19.56
CA GLU A 79 23.75 1.24 -20.94
C GLU A 79 22.34 0.80 -21.35
N GLY A 80 21.64 0.12 -20.43
CA GLY A 80 20.31 -0.42 -20.66
C GLY A 80 19.22 0.60 -20.53
N ALA A 81 18.08 0.26 -21.06
CA ALA A 81 16.86 1.01 -20.88
C ALA A 81 16.29 0.77 -19.45
N PHE A 82 15.61 1.77 -18.92
CA PHE A 82 14.76 1.62 -17.74
C PHE A 82 13.31 1.85 -18.19
N ARG A 83 12.48 0.82 -17.98
CA ARG A 83 11.06 0.86 -18.36
C ARG A 83 10.20 0.34 -17.22
N MET A 84 9.34 1.21 -16.70
CA MET A 84 8.47 0.90 -15.57
C MET A 84 7.14 1.64 -15.69
N VAL A 85 6.09 1.00 -15.24
CA VAL A 85 4.81 1.64 -14.96
C VAL A 85 4.55 1.58 -13.47
N ASN A 86 4.27 2.73 -12.88
CA ASN A 86 3.79 2.86 -11.50
C ASN A 86 2.30 3.25 -11.54
N ILE A 87 1.48 2.51 -10.81
CA ILE A 87 0.07 2.82 -10.57
C ILE A 87 -0.07 3.08 -9.08
N HIS A 88 -0.43 4.30 -8.74
CA HIS A 88 -0.46 4.80 -7.36
C HIS A 88 -1.82 5.39 -7.03
N MET A 89 -2.31 5.11 -5.82
CA MET A 89 -3.54 5.68 -5.27
C MET A 89 -3.49 5.77 -3.75
N PRO A 90 -4.30 6.67 -3.13
CA PRO A 90 -4.50 6.66 -1.69
C PRO A 90 -5.03 5.31 -1.22
N GLN A 91 -4.61 4.88 -0.04
CA GLN A 91 -5.07 3.63 0.55
C GLN A 91 -6.61 3.59 0.71
N THR A 92 -7.21 4.73 1.03
CA THR A 92 -8.67 4.86 1.13
C THR A 92 -9.39 4.59 -0.18
N ALA A 93 -8.80 5.01 -1.33
CA ALA A 93 -9.35 4.70 -2.65
C ALA A 93 -9.22 3.20 -2.96
N MET A 94 -8.09 2.58 -2.62
CA MET A 94 -7.89 1.14 -2.78
C MET A 94 -8.89 0.34 -1.92
N ALA A 95 -9.07 0.72 -0.67
CA ALA A 95 -10.04 0.10 0.23
C ALA A 95 -11.48 0.25 -0.26
N GLY A 96 -11.84 1.42 -0.78
CA GLY A 96 -13.16 1.67 -1.38
C GLY A 96 -13.44 0.83 -2.62
N LEU A 97 -12.43 0.56 -3.45
CA LEU A 97 -12.55 -0.26 -4.66
C LEU A 97 -12.62 -1.76 -4.39
N THR A 98 -11.89 -2.24 -3.40
CA THR A 98 -11.66 -3.69 -3.21
C THR A 98 -12.27 -4.23 -1.93
N GLY A 99 -12.63 -3.37 -0.98
CA GLY A 99 -12.99 -3.76 0.38
C GLY A 99 -11.81 -4.29 1.21
N LEU A 100 -10.59 -4.29 0.66
CA LEU A 100 -9.39 -4.78 1.33
C LEU A 100 -8.71 -3.64 2.09
N GLN A 101 -8.37 -3.93 3.34
CA GLN A 101 -7.52 -3.06 4.13
C GLN A 101 -6.04 -3.43 3.94
N MET A 102 -5.14 -2.57 4.35
CA MET A 102 -3.69 -2.79 4.29
C MET A 102 -3.28 -4.13 4.93
N ASP A 103 -3.87 -4.44 6.06
CA ASP A 103 -3.58 -5.67 6.82
C ASP A 103 -4.09 -6.92 6.08
N ASP A 104 -5.19 -6.80 5.32
CA ASP A 104 -5.66 -7.88 4.45
C ASP A 104 -4.65 -8.16 3.33
N LEU A 105 -4.12 -7.11 2.71
CA LEU A 105 -3.09 -7.23 1.68
C LEU A 105 -1.80 -7.84 2.27
N ARG A 106 -1.36 -7.32 3.42
CA ARG A 106 -0.17 -7.81 4.13
C ARG A 106 -0.27 -9.29 4.51
N SER A 107 -1.43 -9.72 5.04
CA SER A 107 -1.64 -11.10 5.46
C SER A 107 -1.78 -12.07 4.29
N ARG A 108 -2.15 -11.58 3.11
CA ARG A 108 -2.46 -12.42 1.94
C ARG A 108 -1.36 -12.44 0.90
N ILE A 109 -0.49 -11.44 0.86
CA ILE A 109 0.63 -11.36 -0.08
C ILE A 109 1.91 -11.76 0.65
N CYS A 110 2.21 -13.05 0.66
CA CYS A 110 3.28 -13.68 1.45
C CYS A 110 4.62 -13.82 0.72
N THR A 111 5.02 -12.91 -0.12
CA THR A 111 6.37 -12.96 -0.70
C THR A 111 7.14 -11.71 -0.33
N VAL A 112 7.53 -11.63 0.91
CA VAL A 112 8.27 -10.49 1.42
C VAL A 112 9.76 -10.79 1.35
N ALA A 113 10.48 -10.05 0.55
CA ALA A 113 11.90 -9.87 0.74
C ALA A 113 12.08 -8.74 1.75
N GLY A 114 12.29 -9.07 3.03
CA GLY A 114 12.60 -8.08 4.07
C GLY A 114 12.04 -8.44 5.45
N ASP A 115 12.67 -7.92 6.46
CA ASP A 115 12.26 -8.08 7.86
C ASP A 115 10.87 -7.45 8.09
N GLN A 116 9.92 -8.24 8.58
CA GLN A 116 8.51 -7.86 8.76
C GLN A 116 8.24 -6.99 10.01
N SER A 117 9.26 -6.42 10.61
CA SER A 117 9.13 -5.64 11.85
C SER A 117 8.51 -4.24 11.66
N HIS A 118 8.31 -3.80 10.42
CA HIS A 118 7.83 -2.45 10.13
C HIS A 118 6.31 -2.40 10.01
N ILE A 119 5.70 -1.71 10.96
CA ILE A 119 4.25 -1.73 11.18
C ILE A 119 3.48 -0.97 10.11
N ASP A 120 4.07 0.06 9.50
CA ASP A 120 3.36 1.00 8.64
C ASP A 120 3.70 0.93 7.15
N ALA A 121 4.72 0.18 6.76
CA ALA A 121 5.09 0.02 5.35
C ALA A 121 5.15 -1.46 4.95
N PHE A 122 4.66 -1.75 3.76
CA PHE A 122 4.75 -3.06 3.14
C PHE A 122 5.39 -2.95 1.76
N LEU A 123 6.42 -3.76 1.53
CA LEU A 123 7.09 -3.91 0.26
C LEU A 123 7.06 -5.37 -0.16
N GLY A 124 6.52 -5.65 -1.34
CA GLY A 124 6.49 -7.00 -1.90
C GLY A 124 7.03 -7.01 -3.32
N VAL A 125 7.90 -7.97 -3.62
CA VAL A 125 8.43 -8.19 -4.97
C VAL A 125 8.03 -9.58 -5.43
N MET A 126 7.44 -9.67 -6.61
CA MET A 126 7.00 -10.92 -7.22
C MET A 126 7.26 -10.92 -8.73
N PRO A 127 7.31 -12.06 -9.39
CA PRO A 127 7.39 -12.10 -10.85
C PRO A 127 6.17 -11.43 -11.48
N ALA A 128 6.40 -10.52 -12.45
CA ALA A 128 5.32 -9.98 -13.26
C ALA A 128 4.86 -11.01 -14.28
N SER A 129 3.58 -11.37 -14.24
CA SER A 129 2.99 -12.25 -15.24
C SER A 129 3.02 -11.63 -16.64
N SER A 130 2.86 -12.45 -17.66
CA SER A 130 2.74 -11.98 -19.05
C SER A 130 1.53 -11.03 -19.22
N GLY A 131 0.48 -11.19 -18.42
CA GLY A 131 -0.67 -10.29 -18.38
C GLY A 131 -0.28 -8.90 -17.90
N LEU A 132 0.39 -8.81 -16.74
CA LEU A 132 0.89 -7.55 -16.17
C LEU A 132 1.91 -6.87 -17.09
N GLN A 133 2.84 -7.63 -17.66
CA GLN A 133 3.82 -7.08 -18.60
C GLN A 133 3.16 -6.48 -19.86
N ARG A 134 2.14 -7.15 -20.40
CA ARG A 134 1.37 -6.64 -21.54
C ARG A 134 0.64 -5.34 -21.19
N ILE A 135 -0.03 -5.27 -20.04
CA ILE A 135 -0.69 -4.04 -19.59
C ILE A 135 0.31 -2.89 -19.46
N ALA A 136 1.49 -3.17 -18.89
CA ALA A 136 2.55 -2.16 -18.78
C ALA A 136 3.07 -1.71 -20.14
N CYS A 137 3.22 -2.62 -21.12
CA CYS A 137 3.58 -2.28 -22.48
C CYS A 137 2.51 -1.40 -23.14
N ASP A 138 1.22 -1.72 -22.96
CA ASP A 138 0.10 -0.92 -23.48
C ASP A 138 0.13 0.51 -22.92
N LEU A 139 0.38 0.67 -21.62
CA LEU A 139 0.49 1.98 -20.96
C LEU A 139 1.72 2.77 -21.39
N LEU A 140 2.87 2.11 -21.56
CA LEU A 140 4.10 2.76 -22.03
C LEU A 140 4.06 3.14 -23.50
N GLY A 141 3.36 2.36 -24.31
CA GLY A 141 3.15 2.64 -25.74
C GLY A 141 1.96 3.56 -26.01
N PHE A 142 1.22 3.95 -24.98
CA PHE A 142 0.07 4.82 -25.15
C PHE A 142 0.52 6.24 -25.48
N ASP A 143 0.28 6.63 -26.70
CA ASP A 143 0.52 7.99 -27.19
C ASP A 143 -0.81 8.72 -27.35
N CYS A 144 -1.02 9.74 -26.53
CA CYS A 144 -2.14 10.64 -26.70
C CYS A 144 -1.60 11.98 -27.19
N THR A 145 -1.63 12.15 -28.48
CA THR A 145 -1.21 13.39 -29.16
C THR A 145 -2.14 14.58 -28.91
N TYR A 146 -3.27 14.36 -28.23
CA TYR A 146 -4.25 15.41 -27.95
C TYR A 146 -3.85 16.23 -26.70
N PRO A 147 -3.50 17.51 -26.87
CA PRO A 147 -3.16 18.38 -25.75
C PRO A 147 -4.48 18.86 -25.08
N GLY A 148 -4.78 18.34 -23.89
CA GLY A 148 -5.92 18.80 -23.12
C GLY A 148 -6.72 17.67 -22.46
N PRO A 149 -7.81 18.00 -21.73
CA PRO A 149 -8.68 16.99 -21.14
C PRO A 149 -9.29 16.10 -22.23
N CYS A 150 -9.08 14.79 -22.11
CA CYS A 150 -9.58 13.82 -23.08
C CYS A 150 -10.27 12.67 -22.33
N ILE A 151 -11.60 12.66 -22.35
CA ILE A 151 -12.42 11.65 -21.66
C ILE A 151 -12.06 10.24 -22.11
N SER A 152 -11.83 10.03 -23.39
CA SER A 152 -11.45 8.73 -23.96
C SER A 152 -10.09 8.26 -23.40
N ARG A 153 -9.10 9.17 -23.34
CA ARG A 153 -7.80 8.89 -22.73
C ARG A 153 -7.95 8.51 -21.27
N ASP A 154 -8.67 9.30 -20.51
CA ASP A 154 -8.81 9.11 -19.08
C ASP A 154 -9.57 7.82 -18.74
N LEU A 155 -10.58 7.47 -19.54
CA LEU A 155 -11.27 6.18 -19.43
C LEU A 155 -10.35 5.00 -19.76
N TYR A 156 -9.54 5.11 -20.84
CA TYR A 156 -8.59 4.08 -21.20
C TYR A 156 -7.55 3.85 -20.09
N LEU A 157 -6.96 4.93 -19.57
CA LEU A 157 -5.97 4.86 -18.52
C LEU A 157 -6.54 4.27 -17.21
N ARG A 158 -7.77 4.64 -16.83
CA ARG A 158 -8.49 4.02 -15.70
C ARG A 158 -8.69 2.53 -15.92
N ALA A 159 -9.19 2.14 -17.09
CA ALA A 159 -9.44 0.75 -17.41
C ALA A 159 -8.15 -0.08 -17.29
N LYS A 160 -7.03 0.42 -17.83
CA LYS A 160 -5.73 -0.25 -17.77
C LYS A 160 -5.15 -0.31 -16.35
N ALA A 161 -5.31 0.73 -15.56
CA ALA A 161 -4.89 0.73 -14.17
C ALA A 161 -5.67 -0.29 -13.33
N PHE A 162 -6.99 -0.34 -13.48
CA PHE A 162 -7.82 -1.31 -12.77
C PHE A 162 -7.61 -2.74 -13.27
N GLU A 163 -7.37 -2.94 -14.57
CA GLU A 163 -6.98 -4.23 -15.12
C GLU A 163 -5.66 -4.72 -14.48
N ALA A 164 -4.66 -3.85 -14.36
CA ALA A 164 -3.39 -4.18 -13.73
C ALA A 164 -3.56 -4.55 -12.25
N ILE A 165 -4.31 -3.75 -11.49
CA ILE A 165 -4.59 -4.02 -10.07
C ILE A 165 -5.35 -5.34 -9.92
N ALA A 166 -6.40 -5.57 -10.71
CA ALA A 166 -7.18 -6.80 -10.68
C ALA A 166 -6.35 -8.03 -11.04
N CYS A 167 -5.50 -7.92 -12.07
CA CYS A 167 -4.58 -8.97 -12.48
C CYS A 167 -3.58 -9.28 -11.35
N PHE A 168 -2.96 -8.24 -10.78
CA PHE A 168 -2.03 -8.35 -9.67
C PHE A 168 -2.66 -9.02 -8.44
N LEU A 169 -3.84 -8.57 -8.02
CA LEU A 169 -4.56 -9.13 -6.88
C LEU A 169 -4.96 -10.58 -7.13
N ARG A 170 -5.50 -10.89 -8.31
CA ARG A 170 -5.89 -12.26 -8.67
C ARG A 170 -4.71 -13.21 -8.59
N GLU A 171 -3.55 -12.81 -9.07
CA GLU A 171 -2.36 -13.66 -9.12
C GLU A 171 -1.73 -13.86 -7.74
N ASN A 172 -1.79 -12.84 -6.90
CA ASN A 172 -1.11 -12.85 -5.62
C ASN A 172 -2.03 -13.17 -4.43
N LEU A 173 -3.33 -12.88 -4.53
CA LEU A 173 -4.30 -13.29 -3.51
C LEU A 173 -4.79 -14.74 -3.72
N ALA A 174 -4.87 -15.21 -4.97
CA ALA A 174 -5.36 -16.56 -5.27
C ALA A 174 -4.36 -17.67 -4.90
N ALA A 175 -3.07 -17.41 -4.89
CA ALA A 175 -2.06 -18.37 -4.44
C ALA A 175 -2.21 -18.77 -2.96
N GLN A 176 -3.05 -18.06 -2.20
CA GLN A 176 -3.36 -18.34 -0.80
C GLN A 176 -4.81 -18.77 -0.55
N GLN A 177 -5.52 -19.25 -1.56
CA GLN A 177 -6.74 -20.05 -1.33
C GLN A 177 -6.41 -21.46 -0.81
N VAL A 178 -5.44 -21.59 0.06
CA VAL A 178 -5.59 -22.48 1.19
C VAL A 178 -6.69 -21.83 2.01
N VAL A 179 -7.86 -22.44 2.00
CA VAL A 179 -8.98 -22.10 2.88
C VAL A 179 -8.44 -22.23 4.31
N LEU A 180 -7.77 -21.16 4.79
CA LEU A 180 -7.63 -20.99 6.21
C LEU A 180 -9.07 -20.76 6.68
N PRO A 181 -9.57 -21.57 7.62
CA PRO A 181 -10.88 -21.31 8.19
C PRO A 181 -10.87 -19.86 8.63
N VAL A 182 -11.82 -19.08 8.11
CA VAL A 182 -12.02 -17.69 8.57
C VAL A 182 -12.12 -17.82 10.08
N PRO A 183 -11.20 -17.26 10.87
CA PRO A 183 -11.28 -17.41 12.31
C PRO A 183 -12.68 -16.93 12.69
N ALA A 184 -13.40 -17.74 13.47
CA ALA A 184 -14.76 -17.40 13.93
C ALA A 184 -14.79 -16.02 14.63
N ASP A 185 -13.61 -15.52 14.99
CA ASP A 185 -13.37 -14.23 15.66
C ASP A 185 -13.17 -13.04 14.72
N ARG A 186 -13.07 -13.24 13.41
CA ARG A 186 -12.78 -12.13 12.47
C ARG A 186 -13.79 -10.97 12.59
N PRO A 187 -15.09 -11.17 12.64
CA PRO A 187 -16.04 -10.08 12.86
C PRO A 187 -15.76 -9.33 14.17
N HIS A 188 -15.52 -10.05 15.25
CA HIS A 188 -15.22 -9.47 16.57
C HIS A 188 -13.92 -8.67 16.59
N LEU A 189 -12.92 -9.08 15.80
CA LEU A 189 -11.65 -8.36 15.66
C LEU A 189 -11.81 -7.07 14.85
N ILE A 190 -12.65 -7.09 13.81
CA ILE A 190 -13.03 -5.89 13.04
C ILE A 190 -13.78 -4.91 13.95
N ASP A 191 -14.74 -5.40 14.74
CA ASP A 191 -15.49 -4.59 15.70
C ASP A 191 -14.57 -4.00 16.77
N ALA A 192 -13.56 -4.77 17.22
CA ALA A 192 -12.56 -4.28 18.18
C ALA A 192 -11.80 -3.07 17.63
N ARG A 193 -11.33 -3.15 16.38
CA ARG A 193 -10.63 -2.04 15.73
C ARG A 193 -11.54 -0.83 15.54
N ALA A 194 -12.77 -1.05 15.04
CA ALA A 194 -13.76 0.02 14.87
C ALA A 194 -14.09 0.73 16.19
N LEU A 195 -14.13 0.01 17.32
CA LEU A 195 -14.32 0.59 18.64
C LEU A 195 -13.14 1.47 19.05
N LEU A 196 -11.89 1.02 18.80
CA LEU A 196 -10.70 1.82 19.08
C LEU A 196 -10.69 3.11 18.26
N GLU A 197 -11.04 3.05 16.97
CA GLU A 197 -11.11 4.21 16.07
C GLU A 197 -12.22 5.18 16.48
N LYS A 198 -13.38 4.68 16.88
CA LYS A 198 -14.53 5.50 17.24
C LYS A 198 -14.43 6.13 18.63
N ARG A 199 -13.71 5.46 19.55
CA ARG A 199 -13.62 5.85 20.97
C ARG A 199 -12.16 5.82 21.43
N TYR A 200 -11.28 6.43 20.65
CA TYR A 200 -9.85 6.50 20.92
C TYR A 200 -9.49 7.27 22.20
N ASP A 201 -10.39 8.14 22.65
CA ASP A 201 -10.32 8.94 23.88
C ASP A 201 -10.54 8.14 25.15
N GLN A 202 -11.06 6.91 25.06
CA GLN A 202 -11.32 6.06 26.22
C GLN A 202 -10.10 5.24 26.64
N ASP A 203 -10.01 4.95 27.95
CA ASP A 203 -8.96 4.08 28.51
C ASP A 203 -9.25 2.60 28.22
N TRP A 204 -8.96 2.20 27.00
CA TRP A 204 -9.10 0.82 26.60
C TRP A 204 -8.00 -0.06 27.22
N THR A 205 -8.43 -1.08 27.95
CA THR A 205 -7.57 -2.22 28.30
C THR A 205 -7.90 -3.39 27.39
N VAL A 206 -6.97 -4.35 27.26
CA VAL A 206 -7.25 -5.59 26.51
C VAL A 206 -8.51 -6.28 27.05
N GLN A 207 -8.69 -6.27 28.37
CA GLN A 207 -9.82 -6.88 29.04
C GLN A 207 -11.15 -6.20 28.69
N THR A 208 -11.20 -4.85 28.74
CA THR A 208 -12.42 -4.11 28.44
C THR A 208 -12.78 -4.23 26.96
N LEU A 209 -11.80 -4.19 26.07
CA LEU A 209 -12.02 -4.35 24.65
C LEU A 209 -12.47 -5.78 24.30
N ALA A 210 -11.82 -6.80 24.86
CA ALA A 210 -12.20 -8.20 24.66
C ALA A 210 -13.64 -8.45 25.08
N ARG A 211 -14.04 -7.94 26.24
CA ARG A 211 -15.40 -8.03 26.75
C ARG A 211 -16.41 -7.31 25.85
N ALA A 212 -16.06 -6.13 25.33
CA ALA A 212 -16.92 -5.34 24.46
C ALA A 212 -17.22 -6.04 23.13
N VAL A 213 -16.28 -6.85 22.63
CA VAL A 213 -16.44 -7.57 21.35
C VAL A 213 -16.74 -9.08 21.52
N GLY A 214 -17.01 -9.55 22.74
CA GLY A 214 -17.38 -10.94 22.99
C GLY A 214 -16.25 -11.95 22.85
N LEU A 215 -15.00 -11.52 23.02
CA LEU A 215 -13.80 -12.38 23.02
C LEU A 215 -13.20 -12.49 24.42
N ASN A 216 -12.39 -13.51 24.63
CA ASN A 216 -11.46 -13.51 25.75
C ASN A 216 -10.15 -12.78 25.38
N GLU A 217 -9.39 -12.36 26.37
CA GLU A 217 -8.16 -11.56 26.17
C GLU A 217 -7.13 -12.27 25.26
N LYS A 218 -6.93 -13.58 25.47
CA LYS A 218 -5.98 -14.37 24.67
C LYS A 218 -6.38 -14.43 23.20
N ARG A 219 -7.67 -14.68 22.92
CA ARG A 219 -8.20 -14.71 21.54
C ARG A 219 -8.13 -13.33 20.90
N LEU A 220 -8.47 -12.26 21.65
CA LEU A 220 -8.33 -10.90 21.16
C LEU A 220 -6.86 -10.59 20.84
N GLN A 221 -5.92 -10.77 21.77
CA GLN A 221 -4.51 -10.45 21.55
C GLN A 221 -3.91 -11.23 20.39
N SER A 222 -4.08 -12.56 20.38
CA SER A 222 -3.51 -13.39 19.32
C SER A 222 -4.16 -13.13 17.97
N GLY A 223 -5.49 -12.99 17.94
CA GLY A 223 -6.23 -12.71 16.71
C GLY A 223 -5.96 -11.29 16.18
N PHE A 224 -5.89 -10.31 17.08
CA PHE A 224 -5.60 -8.92 16.72
C PHE A 224 -4.19 -8.79 16.16
N HIS A 225 -3.21 -9.42 16.81
CA HIS A 225 -1.84 -9.45 16.30
C HIS A 225 -1.73 -10.21 14.97
N ALA A 226 -2.40 -11.35 14.82
CA ALA A 226 -2.41 -12.10 13.56
C ALA A 226 -3.11 -11.34 12.42
N MET A 227 -4.15 -10.56 12.74
CA MET A 227 -4.95 -9.84 11.74
C MET A 227 -4.37 -8.47 11.39
N TYR A 228 -3.81 -7.75 12.37
CA TYR A 228 -3.36 -6.36 12.20
C TYR A 228 -1.85 -6.17 12.34
N GLY A 229 -1.09 -7.23 12.58
CA GLY A 229 0.36 -7.19 12.69
C GLY A 229 0.90 -6.44 13.93
N CYS A 230 0.02 -5.94 14.80
CA CYS A 230 0.39 -5.15 15.97
C CYS A 230 -0.44 -5.50 17.19
N SER A 231 0.01 -5.07 18.38
CA SER A 231 -0.80 -5.21 19.59
C SER A 231 -1.96 -4.21 19.62
N VAL A 232 -3.00 -4.52 20.40
CA VAL A 232 -4.13 -3.60 20.65
C VAL A 232 -3.63 -2.23 21.13
N TYR A 233 -2.64 -2.23 22.04
CA TYR A 233 -2.07 -0.99 22.58
C TYR A 233 -1.34 -0.17 21.50
N ALA A 234 -0.51 -0.81 20.69
CA ALA A 234 0.20 -0.15 19.60
C ALA A 234 -0.78 0.45 18.56
N CYS A 235 -1.86 -0.27 18.26
CA CYS A 235 -2.91 0.23 17.39
C CYS A 235 -3.60 1.47 17.97
N LEU A 236 -4.00 1.45 19.23
CA LEU A 236 -4.63 2.58 19.91
C LEU A 236 -3.71 3.80 19.96
N THR A 237 -2.43 3.60 20.30
CA THR A 237 -1.43 4.67 20.34
C THR A 237 -1.30 5.34 18.96
N ARG A 238 -1.27 4.56 17.88
CA ARG A 238 -1.20 5.07 16.52
C ARG A 238 -2.44 5.90 16.18
N ILE A 239 -3.63 5.38 16.46
CA ILE A 239 -4.91 6.11 16.23
C ILE A 239 -4.89 7.45 16.95
N ARG A 240 -4.46 7.48 18.21
CA ARG A 240 -4.35 8.72 18.99
C ARG A 240 -3.37 9.72 18.38
N LEU A 241 -2.21 9.24 17.92
CA LEU A 241 -1.22 10.09 17.25
C LEU A 241 -1.74 10.66 15.93
N ASP A 242 -2.44 9.88 15.13
CA ASP A 242 -3.02 10.34 13.86
C ASP A 242 -4.09 11.41 14.09
N VAL A 243 -4.92 11.24 15.13
CA VAL A 243 -5.89 12.27 15.55
C VAL A 243 -5.17 13.52 16.04
N ALA A 244 -4.14 13.38 16.89
CA ALA A 244 -3.37 14.50 17.40
C ALA A 244 -2.71 15.31 16.27
N ILE A 245 -2.09 14.63 15.29
CA ILE A 245 -1.53 15.27 14.09
C ILE A 245 -2.61 16.06 13.34
N THR A 246 -3.78 15.47 13.16
CA THR A 246 -4.90 16.13 12.47
C THR A 246 -5.38 17.39 13.22
N MET A 247 -5.45 17.33 14.55
CA MET A 247 -5.84 18.47 15.39
C MET A 247 -4.81 19.60 15.30
N LEU A 248 -3.52 19.28 15.41
CA LEU A 248 -2.43 20.24 15.28
C LEU A 248 -2.41 20.91 13.91
N GLN A 249 -2.64 20.17 12.83
CA GLN A 249 -2.73 20.71 11.46
C GLN A 249 -3.92 21.67 11.28
N ARG A 250 -4.99 21.51 12.09
CA ARG A 250 -6.14 22.42 12.12
C ARG A 250 -5.95 23.62 13.03
N GLY A 251 -4.78 23.77 13.65
CA GLY A 251 -4.42 24.91 14.48
C GLY A 251 -4.80 24.77 15.96
N THR A 252 -5.17 23.58 16.40
CA THR A 252 -5.40 23.29 17.83
C THR A 252 -4.07 23.36 18.58
N SER A 253 -4.03 23.92 19.78
CA SER A 253 -2.80 24.00 20.56
C SER A 253 -2.33 22.62 21.06
N VAL A 254 -1.02 22.49 21.34
CA VAL A 254 -0.45 21.24 21.88
C VAL A 254 -1.13 20.83 23.19
N THR A 255 -1.44 21.79 24.04
CA THR A 255 -2.10 21.54 25.34
C THR A 255 -3.53 21.00 25.17
N GLU A 256 -4.27 21.51 24.18
CA GLU A 256 -5.62 21.03 23.86
C GLU A 256 -5.61 19.70 23.10
N THR A 257 -4.49 19.35 22.47
CA THR A 257 -4.32 18.09 21.74
C THR A 257 -3.83 16.95 22.64
N ALA A 258 -3.29 17.28 23.82
CA ALA A 258 -2.84 16.28 24.80
C ALA A 258 -4.06 15.55 25.38
N ILE A 259 -4.28 14.33 24.93
CA ILE A 259 -5.36 13.42 25.33
C ILE A 259 -4.81 12.37 26.30
#